data_b370854307764b070c5766ba9473252d
#
_entry.id   b370854307764b070c5766ba9473252d
#
_cell.length_a   1.000
_cell.length_b   1.000
_cell.length_c   1.000
_cell.angle_alpha   90.00
_cell.angle_beta   90.00
_cell.angle_gamma   90.00
#
_symmetry.space_group_name_H-M   'P 1'
#
loop_
_entity.id
_entity.type
_entity.pdbx_description
1 polymer ?
#
loop_
_entity_poly.entity_id
_entity_poly.type
_entity_poly.pdbx_seq_one_letter_code
_entity_poly.pdbx_strand_id
1 'polypeptide(L)'
;MIFLKILNIHGFRGSAENAAFGALTELGHDVVSPAFDYDAVSPLTVAEKLRGMIGEEKPQYIVGTSYGGFFAAVLSAETDIPAVLVNPCLMPFYHLPLLGYEGDIAPMMSLFGKLAEADRGIVKCIIGGSDELIDTHSLETRFYGAENITVIPEGLHSGATLPLAEFFGKVIK
;
A
#
# COMPACT_ATOMS: atom_id res chain seq x y z
N MET A 1 8.56 10.10 -21.47
CA MET A 1 7.82 9.89 -20.22
C MET A 1 6.81 8.78 -20.48
N ILE A 2 6.84 7.71 -19.72
CA ILE A 2 5.90 6.59 -19.88
C ILE A 2 4.72 6.84 -18.97
N PHE A 3 3.52 6.95 -19.56
CA PHE A 3 2.27 7.05 -18.80
C PHE A 3 1.80 5.65 -18.47
N LEU A 4 1.67 5.35 -17.20
CA LEU A 4 1.25 4.05 -16.71
C LEU A 4 -0.11 4.18 -16.02
N LYS A 5 -0.92 3.14 -16.10
CA LYS A 5 -2.13 3.03 -15.28
C LYS A 5 -1.76 2.42 -13.93
N ILE A 6 -2.12 3.10 -12.85
CA ILE A 6 -1.74 2.74 -11.48
C ILE A 6 -3.00 2.65 -10.62
N LEU A 7 -3.13 1.55 -9.89
CA LEU A 7 -4.15 1.40 -8.85
C LEU A 7 -3.57 1.94 -7.54
N ASN A 8 -4.14 3.02 -7.00
CA ASN A 8 -3.77 3.61 -5.72
C ASN A 8 -4.79 3.25 -4.64
N ILE A 9 -4.32 2.73 -3.50
CA ILE A 9 -5.16 2.26 -2.41
C ILE A 9 -4.82 3.07 -1.16
N HIS A 10 -5.79 3.84 -0.65
CA HIS A 10 -5.62 4.67 0.54
C HIS A 10 -5.65 3.87 1.85
N GLY A 11 -5.20 4.49 2.94
CA GLY A 11 -5.15 3.90 4.27
C GLY A 11 -6.47 3.98 5.03
N PHE A 12 -6.45 3.40 6.25
CA PHE A 12 -7.58 3.40 7.18
C PHE A 12 -8.02 4.83 7.51
N ARG A 13 -9.31 5.11 7.34
CA ARG A 13 -9.91 6.45 7.49
C ARG A 13 -9.22 7.54 6.67
N GLY A 14 -8.54 7.15 5.60
CA GLY A 14 -7.89 8.06 4.67
C GLY A 14 -8.81 8.47 3.51
N SER A 15 -8.21 9.05 2.48
CA SER A 15 -8.90 9.57 1.30
C SER A 15 -8.33 8.97 0.03
N ALA A 16 -9.18 8.75 -0.98
CA ALA A 16 -8.76 8.35 -2.32
C ALA A 16 -7.77 9.36 -2.94
N GLU A 17 -7.91 10.64 -2.63
CA GLU A 17 -7.00 11.70 -3.05
C GLU A 17 -5.91 11.96 -1.99
N ASN A 18 -5.22 10.90 -1.57
CA ASN A 18 -4.13 10.97 -0.61
C ASN A 18 -2.83 11.53 -1.23
N ALA A 19 -1.78 11.66 -0.43
CA ALA A 19 -0.48 12.17 -0.89
C ALA A 19 0.11 11.36 -2.05
N ALA A 20 -0.07 10.03 -2.04
CA ALA A 20 0.39 9.17 -3.13
C ALA A 20 -0.37 9.44 -4.42
N PHE A 21 -1.70 9.62 -4.37
CA PHE A 21 -2.50 10.02 -5.52
C PHE A 21 -1.98 11.33 -6.14
N GLY A 22 -1.75 12.34 -5.29
CA GLY A 22 -1.22 13.62 -5.76
C GLY A 22 0.13 13.50 -6.45
N ALA A 23 1.07 12.77 -5.85
CA ALA A 23 2.41 12.55 -6.40
C ALA A 23 2.39 11.78 -7.73
N LEU A 24 1.55 10.74 -7.84
CA LEU A 24 1.40 9.95 -9.07
C LEU A 24 0.77 10.78 -10.20
N THR A 25 -0.24 11.59 -9.87
CA THR A 25 -0.90 12.49 -10.83
C THR A 25 0.06 13.58 -11.32
N GLU A 26 0.88 14.14 -10.43
CA GLU A 26 1.93 15.11 -10.76
C GLU A 26 2.95 14.53 -11.75
N LEU A 27 3.27 13.25 -11.62
CA LEU A 27 4.14 12.51 -12.55
C LEU A 27 3.44 12.16 -13.87
N GLY A 28 2.16 12.47 -14.02
CA GLY A 28 1.39 12.28 -15.25
C GLY A 28 0.83 10.88 -15.45
N HIS A 29 0.79 10.04 -14.41
CA HIS A 29 0.20 8.71 -14.50
C HIS A 29 -1.35 8.75 -14.53
N ASP A 30 -1.96 7.72 -15.12
CA ASP A 30 -3.41 7.46 -15.05
C ASP A 30 -3.70 6.71 -13.74
N VAL A 31 -4.30 7.39 -12.77
CA VAL A 31 -4.46 6.85 -11.41
C VAL A 31 -5.91 6.47 -11.15
N VAL A 32 -6.15 5.17 -10.96
CA VAL A 32 -7.42 4.64 -10.45
C VAL A 32 -7.32 4.59 -8.92
N SER A 33 -8.13 5.37 -8.24
CA SER A 33 -8.05 5.52 -6.77
C SER A 33 -9.44 5.38 -6.14
N PRO A 34 -9.87 4.15 -5.80
CA PRO A 34 -11.16 3.94 -5.17
C PRO A 34 -11.19 4.46 -3.74
N ALA A 35 -12.38 4.92 -3.32
CA ALA A 35 -12.65 5.27 -1.93
C ALA A 35 -13.28 4.08 -1.20
N PHE A 36 -12.77 3.76 -0.01
CA PHE A 36 -13.31 2.74 0.87
C PHE A 36 -13.60 3.32 2.26
N ASP A 37 -14.77 3.00 2.79
CA ASP A 37 -15.05 3.11 4.21
C ASP A 37 -14.72 1.76 4.87
N TYR A 38 -13.49 1.65 5.37
CA TYR A 38 -13.00 0.41 5.97
C TYR A 38 -13.69 0.04 7.28
N ASP A 39 -14.37 0.98 7.94
CA ASP A 39 -15.19 0.69 9.12
C ASP A 39 -16.52 0.00 8.73
N ALA A 40 -17.01 0.25 7.51
CA ALA A 40 -18.29 -0.28 7.01
C ALA A 40 -18.16 -1.52 6.14
N VAL A 41 -16.98 -1.79 5.56
CA VAL A 41 -16.77 -2.84 4.57
C VAL A 41 -15.74 -3.86 5.06
N SER A 42 -16.07 -5.15 4.98
CA SER A 42 -15.15 -6.20 5.42
C SER A 42 -13.86 -6.24 4.59
N PRO A 43 -12.72 -6.66 5.16
CA PRO A 43 -11.47 -6.77 4.43
C PRO A 43 -11.54 -7.69 3.20
N LEU A 44 -12.32 -8.77 3.25
CA LEU A 44 -12.51 -9.67 2.10
C LEU A 44 -13.28 -8.97 0.99
N THR A 45 -14.31 -8.21 1.31
CA THR A 45 -15.07 -7.44 0.32
C THR A 45 -14.20 -6.37 -0.35
N VAL A 46 -13.34 -5.69 0.41
CA VAL A 46 -12.35 -4.75 -0.14
C VAL A 46 -11.42 -5.47 -1.12
N ALA A 47 -10.85 -6.60 -0.72
CA ALA A 47 -9.97 -7.39 -1.58
C ALA A 47 -10.66 -7.86 -2.86
N GLU A 48 -11.92 -8.31 -2.78
CA GLU A 48 -12.71 -8.72 -3.95
C GLU A 48 -12.96 -7.56 -4.92
N LYS A 49 -13.33 -6.38 -4.39
CA LYS A 49 -13.53 -5.18 -5.22
C LYS A 49 -12.23 -4.77 -5.91
N LEU A 50 -11.11 -4.81 -5.21
CA LEU A 50 -9.81 -4.48 -5.78
C LEU A 50 -9.37 -5.49 -6.85
N ARG A 51 -9.63 -6.79 -6.66
CA ARG A 51 -9.39 -7.81 -7.69
C ARG A 51 -10.24 -7.57 -8.95
N GLY A 52 -11.50 -7.19 -8.78
CA GLY A 52 -12.38 -6.78 -9.87
C GLY A 52 -11.80 -5.60 -10.65
N MET A 53 -11.37 -4.56 -9.94
CA MET A 53 -10.73 -3.39 -10.56
C MET A 53 -9.44 -3.75 -11.31
N ILE A 54 -8.60 -4.64 -10.78
CA ILE A 54 -7.40 -5.12 -11.49
C ILE A 54 -7.79 -5.78 -12.81
N GLY A 55 -8.85 -6.61 -12.81
CA GLY A 55 -9.35 -7.27 -14.02
C GLY A 55 -9.88 -6.30 -15.08
N GLU A 56 -10.56 -5.25 -14.66
CA GLU A 56 -11.18 -4.24 -15.54
C GLU A 56 -10.15 -3.21 -16.02
N GLU A 57 -9.40 -2.61 -15.10
CA GLU A 57 -8.50 -1.49 -15.36
C GLU A 57 -7.11 -1.91 -15.85
N LYS A 58 -6.70 -3.14 -15.53
CA LYS A 58 -5.39 -3.70 -15.90
C LYS A 58 -4.22 -2.79 -15.53
N PRO A 59 -4.10 -2.38 -14.26
CA PRO A 59 -3.04 -1.49 -13.82
C PRO A 59 -1.67 -2.17 -13.99
N GLN A 60 -0.65 -1.37 -14.28
CA GLN A 60 0.73 -1.82 -14.43
C GLN A 60 1.51 -1.77 -13.11
N TYR A 61 1.00 -1.01 -12.14
CA TYR A 61 1.50 -0.93 -10.77
C TYR A 61 0.34 -0.83 -9.78
N ILE A 62 0.60 -1.29 -8.57
CA ILE A 62 -0.28 -1.08 -7.42
C ILE A 62 0.49 -0.25 -6.41
N VAL A 63 -0.07 0.88 -5.98
CA VAL A 63 0.48 1.71 -4.91
C VAL A 63 -0.47 1.68 -3.73
N GLY A 64 0.06 1.45 -2.53
CA GLY A 64 -0.78 1.41 -1.34
C GLY A 64 -0.13 2.12 -0.16
N THR A 65 -0.92 2.90 0.57
CA THR A 65 -0.49 3.64 1.76
C THR A 65 -1.08 3.02 3.01
N SER A 66 -0.26 2.75 4.03
CA SER A 66 -0.70 2.24 5.32
C SER A 66 -1.51 0.94 5.18
N TYR A 67 -2.78 0.91 5.60
CA TYR A 67 -3.66 -0.24 5.38
C TYR A 67 -3.87 -0.54 3.89
N GLY A 68 -3.90 0.47 3.04
CA GLY A 68 -3.88 0.27 1.58
C GLY A 68 -2.62 -0.42 1.10
N GLY A 69 -1.49 -0.22 1.78
CA GLY A 69 -0.24 -0.93 1.53
C GLY A 69 -0.35 -2.43 1.81
N PHE A 70 -1.11 -2.83 2.82
CA PHE A 70 -1.41 -4.23 3.07
C PHE A 70 -2.16 -4.88 1.88
N PHE A 71 -3.22 -4.24 1.40
CA PHE A 71 -3.93 -4.75 0.22
C PHE A 71 -3.06 -4.76 -1.03
N ALA A 72 -2.25 -3.72 -1.24
CA ALA A 72 -1.30 -3.69 -2.37
C ALA A 72 -0.31 -4.86 -2.33
N ALA A 73 0.21 -5.18 -1.14
CA ALA A 73 1.11 -6.31 -0.93
C ALA A 73 0.42 -7.66 -1.21
N VAL A 74 -0.80 -7.86 -0.70
CA VAL A 74 -1.60 -9.07 -0.95
C VAL A 74 -1.87 -9.25 -2.45
N LEU A 75 -2.34 -8.20 -3.10
CA LEU A 75 -2.67 -8.24 -4.53
C LEU A 75 -1.45 -8.44 -5.41
N SER A 76 -0.31 -7.83 -5.08
CA SER A 76 0.96 -8.08 -5.78
C SER A 76 1.39 -9.54 -5.66
N ALA A 77 1.24 -10.15 -4.48
CA ALA A 77 1.53 -11.57 -4.27
C ALA A 77 0.61 -12.50 -5.09
N GLU A 78 -0.64 -12.09 -5.33
CA GLU A 78 -1.62 -12.88 -6.09
C GLU A 78 -1.49 -12.71 -7.62
N THR A 79 -1.03 -11.56 -8.09
CA THR A 79 -1.13 -11.17 -9.52
C THR A 79 0.22 -10.96 -10.20
N ASP A 80 1.31 -10.94 -9.46
CA ASP A 80 2.66 -10.56 -9.92
C ASP A 80 2.74 -9.12 -10.51
N ILE A 81 1.74 -8.27 -10.21
CA ILE A 81 1.80 -6.85 -10.55
C ILE A 81 2.76 -6.15 -9.58
N PRO A 82 3.76 -5.40 -10.06
CA PRO A 82 4.66 -4.65 -9.20
C PRO A 82 3.93 -3.73 -8.23
N ALA A 83 4.38 -3.66 -6.98
CA ALA A 83 3.79 -2.81 -5.97
C ALA A 83 4.78 -1.82 -5.34
N VAL A 84 4.26 -0.66 -4.98
CA VAL A 84 4.98 0.35 -4.19
C VAL A 84 4.19 0.63 -2.92
N LEU A 85 4.82 0.39 -1.78
CA LEU A 85 4.21 0.50 -0.47
C LEU A 85 4.71 1.75 0.25
N VAL A 86 3.79 2.55 0.74
CA VAL A 86 4.08 3.80 1.48
C VAL A 86 3.66 3.61 2.94
N ASN A 87 4.61 3.60 3.85
CA ASN A 87 4.37 3.32 5.29
C ASN A 87 3.38 2.16 5.49
N PRO A 88 3.59 0.98 4.89
CA PRO A 88 2.58 -0.07 4.89
C PRO A 88 2.28 -0.59 6.29
N CYS A 89 1.01 -0.86 6.55
CA CYS A 89 0.54 -1.53 7.75
C CYS A 89 0.39 -3.03 7.45
N LEU A 90 1.48 -3.79 7.48
CA LEU A 90 1.47 -5.21 7.10
C LEU A 90 0.85 -6.14 8.15
N MET A 91 0.63 -5.65 9.39
CA MET A 91 -0.12 -6.37 10.43
C MET A 91 -1.39 -5.59 10.82
N PRO A 92 -2.35 -5.41 9.90
CA PRO A 92 -3.54 -4.61 10.19
C PRO A 92 -4.39 -5.20 11.33
N PHE A 93 -4.40 -6.51 11.49
CA PHE A 93 -5.09 -7.19 12.59
C PHE A 93 -4.53 -6.83 13.98
N TYR A 94 -3.31 -6.30 14.05
CA TYR A 94 -2.70 -5.77 15.28
C TYR A 94 -2.92 -4.27 15.42
N HIS A 95 -2.62 -3.49 14.37
CA HIS A 95 -2.62 -2.03 14.45
C HIS A 95 -4.01 -1.39 14.38
N LEU A 96 -4.92 -1.90 13.53
CA LEU A 96 -6.20 -1.26 13.34
C LEU A 96 -7.09 -1.24 14.59
N PRO A 97 -7.14 -2.31 15.40
CA PRO A 97 -7.84 -2.25 16.69
C PRO A 97 -7.31 -1.15 17.63
N LEU A 98 -5.98 -0.92 17.63
CA LEU A 98 -5.36 0.16 18.41
C LEU A 98 -5.75 1.56 17.87
N LEU A 99 -6.14 1.64 16.61
CA LEU A 99 -6.60 2.86 15.95
C LEU A 99 -8.14 3.01 15.97
N GLY A 100 -8.84 2.12 16.68
CA GLY A 100 -10.29 2.19 16.86
C GLY A 100 -11.11 1.40 15.83
N TYR A 101 -10.52 0.46 15.11
CA TYR A 101 -11.27 -0.49 14.28
C TYR A 101 -11.98 -1.51 15.16
N GLU A 102 -13.29 -1.66 14.97
CA GLU A 102 -14.14 -2.57 15.74
C GLU A 102 -14.66 -3.77 14.94
N GLY A 103 -14.23 -3.89 13.68
CA GLY A 103 -14.65 -5.00 12.81
C GLY A 103 -13.91 -6.30 13.08
N ASP A 104 -14.29 -7.34 12.34
CA ASP A 104 -13.65 -8.66 12.43
C ASP A 104 -12.24 -8.61 11.81
N ILE A 105 -11.24 -9.02 12.58
CA ILE A 105 -9.83 -9.07 12.17
C ILE A 105 -9.44 -10.41 11.52
N ALA A 106 -10.23 -11.46 11.66
CA ALA A 106 -9.91 -12.77 11.11
C ALA A 106 -9.68 -12.77 9.59
N PRO A 107 -10.46 -12.01 8.79
CA PRO A 107 -10.17 -11.86 7.35
C PRO A 107 -8.80 -11.25 7.05
N MET A 108 -8.32 -10.30 7.88
CA MET A 108 -6.98 -9.72 7.71
C MET A 108 -5.90 -10.76 7.95
N MET A 109 -6.06 -11.61 8.95
CA MET A 109 -5.11 -12.70 9.24
C MET A 109 -5.06 -13.71 8.10
N SER A 110 -6.21 -14.02 7.51
CA SER A 110 -6.31 -14.89 6.33
C SER A 110 -5.56 -14.31 5.12
N LEU A 111 -5.77 -13.03 4.84
CA LEU A 111 -5.07 -12.33 3.75
C LEU A 111 -3.57 -12.18 4.02
N PHE A 112 -3.16 -12.00 5.27
CA PHE A 112 -1.75 -11.88 5.66
C PHE A 112 -0.92 -13.09 5.23
N GLY A 113 -1.49 -14.29 5.26
CA GLY A 113 -0.83 -15.50 4.81
C GLY A 113 -0.33 -15.45 3.37
N LYS A 114 -0.96 -14.62 2.52
CA LYS A 114 -0.55 -14.44 1.11
C LYS A 114 0.80 -13.73 0.95
N LEU A 115 1.21 -12.93 1.92
CA LEU A 115 2.45 -12.15 1.83
C LEU A 115 3.70 -13.03 1.70
N ALA A 116 3.66 -14.26 2.22
CA ALA A 116 4.77 -15.21 2.11
C ALA A 116 5.00 -15.71 0.66
N GLU A 117 4.00 -15.57 -0.21
CA GLU A 117 4.04 -16.01 -1.61
C GLU A 117 4.57 -14.92 -2.57
N ALA A 118 4.85 -13.72 -2.05
CA ALA A 118 5.23 -12.56 -2.86
C ALA A 118 6.61 -12.74 -3.54
N ASP A 119 6.69 -12.30 -4.80
CA ASP A 119 7.97 -12.05 -5.45
C ASP A 119 8.61 -10.80 -4.83
N ARG A 120 9.73 -10.98 -4.13
CA ARG A 120 10.45 -9.90 -3.44
C ARG A 120 10.98 -8.83 -4.38
N GLY A 121 11.30 -9.19 -5.61
CA GLY A 121 11.93 -8.30 -6.58
C GLY A 121 11.02 -7.20 -7.11
N ILE A 122 9.70 -7.41 -7.06
CA ILE A 122 8.71 -6.49 -7.65
C ILE A 122 8.05 -5.54 -6.65
N VAL A 123 8.40 -5.63 -5.36
CA VAL A 123 7.85 -4.76 -4.32
C VAL A 123 8.91 -3.77 -3.84
N LYS A 124 8.59 -2.49 -3.85
CA LYS A 124 9.41 -1.41 -3.30
C LYS A 124 8.66 -0.71 -2.19
N CYS A 125 9.39 -0.30 -1.15
CA CYS A 125 8.79 0.40 0.01
C CYS A 125 9.49 1.72 0.26
N ILE A 126 8.71 2.73 0.67
CA ILE A 126 9.20 3.94 1.30
C ILE A 126 8.59 4.07 2.70
N ILE A 127 9.42 4.28 3.69
CA ILE A 127 9.05 4.23 5.10
C ILE A 127 9.57 5.47 5.81
N GLY A 128 8.70 6.10 6.60
CA GLY A 128 9.11 7.13 7.56
C GLY A 128 9.84 6.48 8.74
N GLY A 129 11.08 6.88 8.98
CA GLY A 129 11.88 6.36 10.09
C GLY A 129 11.37 6.80 11.47
N SER A 130 10.51 7.81 11.51
CA SER A 130 9.82 8.32 12.71
C SER A 130 8.32 8.10 12.66
N ASP A 131 7.87 7.06 11.96
CA ASP A 131 6.46 6.69 11.87
C ASP A 131 5.89 6.46 13.28
N GLU A 132 4.92 7.28 13.65
CA GLU A 132 4.32 7.31 14.98
C GLU A 132 3.15 6.35 15.17
N LEU A 133 2.69 5.71 14.09
CA LEU A 133 1.54 4.81 14.12
C LEU A 133 1.92 3.34 13.89
N ILE A 134 2.90 3.07 13.04
CA ILE A 134 3.31 1.71 12.67
C ILE A 134 4.72 1.44 13.19
N ASP A 135 4.85 0.55 14.14
CA ASP A 135 6.11 0.16 14.79
C ASP A 135 6.70 -1.17 14.26
N THR A 136 6.07 -1.76 13.25
CA THR A 136 6.43 -3.08 12.71
C THR A 136 7.13 -3.02 11.34
N HIS A 137 7.75 -1.90 10.99
CA HIS A 137 8.42 -1.72 9.69
C HIS A 137 9.64 -2.64 9.44
N SER A 138 10.09 -3.39 10.45
CA SER A 138 11.05 -4.47 10.25
C SER A 138 10.52 -5.63 9.39
N LEU A 139 9.18 -5.75 9.27
CA LEU A 139 8.54 -6.78 8.44
C LEU A 139 8.81 -6.58 6.95
N GLU A 140 8.83 -5.33 6.46
CA GLU A 140 9.09 -5.04 5.05
C GLU A 140 10.45 -5.57 4.63
N THR A 141 11.46 -5.35 5.45
CA THR A 141 12.81 -5.90 5.20
C THR A 141 12.78 -7.42 5.18
N ARG A 142 12.00 -8.03 6.04
CA ARG A 142 11.87 -9.49 6.15
C ARG A 142 11.18 -10.11 4.93
N PHE A 143 10.12 -9.46 4.43
CA PHE A 143 9.38 -9.93 3.26
C PHE A 143 10.07 -9.57 1.95
N TYR A 144 10.65 -8.39 1.82
CA TYR A 144 11.08 -7.83 0.54
C TYR A 144 12.58 -7.60 0.39
N GLY A 145 13.36 -7.71 1.48
CA GLY A 145 14.80 -7.44 1.50
C GLY A 145 15.13 -5.96 1.66
N ALA A 146 16.22 -5.67 2.35
CA ALA A 146 16.65 -4.29 2.68
C ALA A 146 16.91 -3.43 1.42
N GLU A 147 17.32 -4.05 0.32
CA GLU A 147 17.58 -3.39 -0.96
C GLU A 147 16.33 -2.80 -1.62
N ASN A 148 15.15 -3.25 -1.21
CA ASN A 148 13.86 -2.78 -1.70
C ASN A 148 13.20 -1.75 -0.77
N ILE A 149 13.85 -1.39 0.33
CA ILE A 149 13.31 -0.48 1.35
C ILE A 149 14.08 0.84 1.34
N THR A 150 13.37 1.95 1.20
CA THR A 150 13.91 3.31 1.38
C THR A 150 13.35 3.88 2.68
N VAL A 151 14.24 4.24 3.60
CA VAL A 151 13.85 4.86 4.88
C VAL A 151 14.15 6.35 4.83
N ILE A 152 13.16 7.17 5.17
CA ILE A 152 13.30 8.61 5.35
C ILE A 152 13.38 8.89 6.85
N PRO A 153 14.53 9.22 7.41
CA PRO A 153 14.76 9.20 8.87
C PRO A 153 13.75 10.02 9.67
N GLU A 154 13.40 11.22 9.19
CA GLU A 154 12.46 12.13 9.85
C GLU A 154 11.03 12.04 9.32
N GLY A 155 10.77 11.12 8.37
CA GLY A 155 9.44 10.88 7.82
C GLY A 155 8.51 10.32 8.89
N LEU A 156 7.26 10.82 8.90
CA LEU A 156 6.19 10.36 9.77
C LEU A 156 5.28 9.36 9.04
N HIS A 157 4.20 8.93 9.69
CA HIS A 157 3.23 8.02 9.06
C HIS A 157 2.53 8.64 7.85
N SER A 158 2.24 9.94 7.89
CA SER A 158 1.63 10.63 6.74
C SER A 158 2.55 10.63 5.52
N GLY A 159 2.05 10.12 4.38
CA GLY A 159 2.76 10.17 3.11
C GLY A 159 3.15 11.58 2.67
N ALA A 160 2.45 12.61 3.15
CA ALA A 160 2.80 14.00 2.88
C ALA A 160 4.16 14.43 3.47
N THR A 161 4.69 13.68 4.41
CA THR A 161 6.03 13.92 5.01
C THR A 161 7.16 13.22 4.25
N LEU A 162 6.83 12.48 3.21
CA LEU A 162 7.77 11.69 2.42
C LEU A 162 7.96 12.28 1.02
N PRO A 163 9.14 12.17 0.40
CA PRO A 163 9.41 12.68 -0.94
C PRO A 163 8.83 11.74 -2.02
N LEU A 164 7.49 11.59 -2.05
CA LEU A 164 6.82 10.56 -2.84
C LEU A 164 7.03 10.73 -4.35
N ALA A 165 6.93 11.95 -4.89
CA ALA A 165 7.11 12.19 -6.32
C ALA A 165 8.53 11.81 -6.78
N GLU A 166 9.55 12.17 -6.00
CA GLU A 166 10.94 11.78 -6.28
C GLU A 166 11.13 10.26 -6.21
N PHE A 167 10.56 9.64 -5.19
CA PHE A 167 10.67 8.19 -4.99
C PHE A 167 9.95 7.42 -6.11
N PHE A 168 8.70 7.77 -6.41
CA PHE A 168 7.93 7.12 -7.48
C PHE A 168 8.62 7.28 -8.84
N GLY A 169 9.16 8.46 -9.15
CA GLY A 169 9.92 8.69 -10.38
C GLY A 169 11.18 7.81 -10.52
N LYS A 170 11.73 7.30 -9.42
CA LYS A 170 12.87 6.37 -9.41
C LYS A 170 12.45 4.92 -9.57
N VAL A 171 11.34 4.49 -8.96
CA VAL A 171 10.98 3.06 -8.83
C VAL A 171 9.88 2.61 -9.78
N ILE A 172 9.04 3.50 -10.27
CA ILE A 172 7.99 3.20 -11.26
C ILE A 172 8.58 3.46 -12.65
N LYS A 173 8.70 2.40 -13.45
CA LYS A 173 9.38 2.41 -14.76
C LYS A 173 8.49 1.80 -15.84
#